data_e3375d44a4783f74e62980bb31f09dcb
#
_entry.id   e3375d44a4783f74e62980bb31f09dcb
#
_cell.length_a   1.000
_cell.length_b   1.000
_cell.length_c   1.000
_cell.angle_alpha   90.00
_cell.angle_beta   90.00
_cell.angle_gamma   90.00
#
_symmetry.space_group_name_H-M   'P 1'
#
loop_
_entity.id
_entity.type
_entity.pdbx_description
1 polymer ?
#
loop_
_entity_poly.entity_id
_entity_poly.type
_entity_poly.pdbx_seq_one_letter_code
_entity_poly.pdbx_strand_id
1 'polypeptide(L)'
;MANKILVIAMLTVLFLNSCKETPTQESAENTTSETFKNGVDDIVTSTFTDKDGKKLELTFNNTKGTATLSLNGETIELVAQKSASGIWYKNENYELRGKGNDIQLTKDGNVIFEHQDDKVNVEAKNNNGDVLNMTFNNTEGTVKAYLNGGEQIDLVEKKAASGIWYKNDHYELRGKGDNYTLKKDGKTVFNN
;
A
#
# COMPACT_ATOMS: atom_id res chain seq x y z
N MET A 1 -61.35 -20.79 6.90
CA MET A 1 -62.25 -19.67 7.30
C MET A 1 -61.51 -18.38 7.06
N ALA A 2 -61.93 -17.74 5.99
CA ALA A 2 -62.22 -16.32 5.82
C ALA A 2 -61.05 -15.35 6.03
N ASN A 3 -60.45 -14.92 4.89
CA ASN A 3 -60.61 -13.64 4.21
C ASN A 3 -60.64 -12.39 5.10
N LYS A 4 -59.69 -11.47 4.87
CA LYS A 4 -60.06 -10.09 4.54
C LYS A 4 -58.89 -9.35 3.87
N ILE A 5 -59.10 -9.08 2.60
CA ILE A 5 -58.48 -8.08 1.74
C ILE A 5 -58.88 -6.70 2.30
N LEU A 6 -57.91 -5.76 2.38
CA LEU A 6 -58.26 -4.35 2.39
C LEU A 6 -57.29 -3.59 1.45
N VAL A 7 -57.87 -3.23 0.33
CA VAL A 7 -57.38 -2.26 -0.66
C VAL A 7 -57.76 -0.87 -0.14
N ILE A 8 -56.85 0.04 -0.04
CA ILE A 8 -57.18 1.49 -0.03
C ILE A 8 -56.25 2.23 -1.00
N ALA A 9 -56.97 2.88 -1.86
CA ALA A 9 -56.56 3.67 -3.02
C ALA A 9 -55.94 5.01 -2.69
N MET A 10 -55.01 5.42 -3.58
CA MET A 10 -54.99 6.69 -4.30
C MET A 10 -55.18 8.02 -3.53
N LEU A 11 -54.15 8.85 -3.50
CA LEU A 11 -54.40 10.30 -3.79
C LEU A 11 -53.19 10.94 -4.43
N THR A 12 -53.31 11.24 -5.70
CA THR A 12 -52.47 12.14 -6.51
C THR A 12 -52.81 13.58 -6.15
N VAL A 13 -51.77 14.41 -5.89
CA VAL A 13 -51.90 15.85 -5.94
C VAL A 13 -50.86 16.41 -6.87
N LEU A 14 -51.35 16.81 -8.04
CA LEU A 14 -50.67 17.68 -8.99
C LEU A 14 -50.74 19.13 -8.51
N PHE A 15 -49.65 19.81 -8.37
CA PHE A 15 -49.60 21.26 -8.39
C PHE A 15 -48.83 21.73 -9.60
N LEU A 16 -49.59 22.16 -10.61
CA LEU A 16 -49.13 23.02 -11.67
C LEU A 16 -49.17 24.46 -11.17
N ASN A 17 -48.07 25.18 -11.26
CA ASN A 17 -48.08 26.63 -11.32
C ASN A 17 -47.25 27.09 -12.49
N SER A 18 -47.99 27.56 -13.48
CA SER A 18 -47.59 28.29 -14.67
C SER A 18 -47.49 29.77 -14.35
N CYS A 19 -46.40 30.42 -14.85
CA CYS A 19 -46.36 31.80 -15.35
C CYS A 19 -45.10 31.90 -16.23
N LYS A 20 -45.16 32.00 -17.53
CA LYS A 20 -45.39 33.11 -18.44
C LYS A 20 -44.36 34.26 -18.18
N GLU A 21 -43.50 34.70 -19.07
CA GLU A 21 -43.53 35.05 -20.46
C GLU A 21 -42.12 35.21 -21.10
N THR A 22 -42.02 34.99 -22.35
CA THR A 22 -41.18 35.03 -23.51
C THR A 22 -40.54 36.42 -23.80
N PRO A 23 -39.71 36.58 -24.86
CA PRO A 23 -38.47 35.88 -25.29
C PRO A 23 -37.34 36.87 -25.61
N THR A 24 -36.11 36.42 -25.62
CA THR A 24 -35.12 36.96 -26.57
C THR A 24 -34.07 35.86 -26.89
N GLN A 25 -33.94 35.61 -28.18
CA GLN A 25 -32.89 34.79 -28.76
C GLN A 25 -31.52 35.38 -28.43
N GLU A 26 -30.58 34.54 -28.04
CA GLU A 26 -29.23 34.56 -28.59
C GLU A 26 -28.45 33.32 -28.19
N SER A 27 -27.97 32.71 -29.24
CA SER A 27 -26.73 31.94 -29.35
C SER A 27 -26.45 30.79 -28.36
N ALA A 28 -26.54 29.60 -28.93
CA ALA A 28 -25.97 28.40 -28.34
C ALA A 28 -24.45 28.56 -28.17
N GLU A 29 -24.01 28.71 -26.92
CA GLU A 29 -22.64 28.47 -26.54
C GLU A 29 -22.62 27.24 -25.64
N ASN A 30 -22.15 26.16 -26.21
CA ASN A 30 -21.99 24.85 -25.63
C ASN A 30 -20.84 24.96 -24.62
N THR A 31 -21.13 25.45 -23.40
CA THR A 31 -20.15 25.50 -22.32
C THR A 31 -20.03 24.10 -21.73
N THR A 32 -19.17 23.30 -22.34
CA THR A 32 -18.60 22.14 -21.69
C THR A 32 -17.94 22.66 -20.42
N SER A 33 -18.55 22.41 -19.27
CA SER A 33 -17.90 22.59 -17.96
C SER A 33 -16.75 21.63 -17.88
N GLU A 34 -15.59 22.03 -18.40
CA GLU A 34 -14.34 21.43 -18.00
C GLU A 34 -14.13 21.77 -16.52
N THR A 35 -14.41 20.80 -15.68
CA THR A 35 -13.97 20.83 -14.27
C THR A 35 -12.45 20.79 -14.33
N PHE A 36 -11.82 21.96 -14.29
CA PHE A 36 -10.39 22.06 -14.00
C PHE A 36 -10.17 21.52 -12.58
N LYS A 37 -9.94 20.22 -12.45
CA LYS A 37 -9.24 19.70 -11.31
C LYS A 37 -7.85 20.32 -11.37
N ASN A 38 -7.55 21.23 -10.46
CA ASN A 38 -6.18 21.62 -10.13
C ASN A 38 -5.49 20.37 -9.59
N GLY A 39 -5.12 19.45 -10.50
CA GLY A 39 -4.48 18.21 -10.15
C GLY A 39 -3.00 18.46 -9.92
N VAL A 40 -2.61 18.56 -8.67
CA VAL A 40 -1.21 18.25 -8.30
C VAL A 40 -1.01 16.79 -8.70
N ASP A 41 0.00 16.51 -9.54
CA ASP A 41 0.36 15.14 -9.90
C ASP A 41 0.62 14.33 -8.60
N ASP A 42 0.09 13.11 -8.52
CA ASP A 42 0.38 12.18 -7.44
C ASP A 42 1.77 11.58 -7.65
N ILE A 43 2.74 12.14 -6.94
CA ILE A 43 4.17 11.80 -7.05
C ILE A 43 4.61 11.02 -5.81
N VAL A 44 5.19 9.85 -6.03
CA VAL A 44 5.81 9.02 -4.99
C VAL A 44 7.28 8.81 -5.32
N THR A 45 8.16 9.06 -4.36
CA THR A 45 9.60 8.84 -4.49
C THR A 45 10.06 7.68 -3.61
N SER A 46 11.03 6.91 -4.08
CA SER A 46 11.65 5.82 -3.33
C SER A 46 13.12 5.71 -3.72
N THR A 47 13.95 5.25 -2.79
CA THR A 47 15.36 4.95 -3.04
C THR A 47 15.65 3.53 -2.57
N PHE A 48 16.27 2.74 -3.43
CA PHE A 48 16.68 1.37 -3.14
C PHE A 48 18.19 1.26 -3.24
N THR A 49 18.75 0.36 -2.46
CA THR A 49 20.19 0.06 -2.49
C THR A 49 20.34 -1.45 -2.74
N ASP A 50 21.13 -1.82 -3.73
CA ASP A 50 21.44 -3.23 -3.98
C ASP A 50 22.51 -3.78 -3.00
N LYS A 51 22.79 -5.07 -3.09
CA LYS A 51 23.81 -5.76 -2.25
C LYS A 51 25.22 -5.21 -2.41
N ASP A 52 25.50 -4.52 -3.52
CA ASP A 52 26.81 -3.95 -3.84
C ASP A 52 26.88 -2.46 -3.46
N GLY A 53 25.85 -1.92 -2.83
CA GLY A 53 25.76 -0.52 -2.39
C GLY A 53 25.37 0.47 -3.49
N LYS A 54 24.98 0.00 -4.67
CA LYS A 54 24.51 0.82 -5.78
C LYS A 54 23.10 1.34 -5.47
N LYS A 55 22.85 2.61 -5.75
CA LYS A 55 21.56 3.25 -5.47
C LYS A 55 20.73 3.41 -6.73
N LEU A 56 19.46 3.09 -6.63
CA LEU A 56 18.42 3.37 -7.61
C LEU A 56 17.38 4.31 -6.98
N GLU A 57 17.27 5.51 -7.54
CA GLU A 57 16.22 6.46 -7.15
C GLU A 57 15.06 6.36 -8.13
N LEU A 58 13.84 6.30 -7.60
CA LEU A 58 12.60 6.17 -8.35
C LEU A 58 11.67 7.32 -8.03
N THR A 59 11.07 7.89 -9.07
CA THR A 59 9.98 8.86 -8.96
C THR A 59 8.80 8.35 -9.79
N PHE A 60 7.74 7.92 -9.12
CA PHE A 60 6.50 7.49 -9.77
C PHE A 60 5.55 8.67 -9.90
N ASN A 61 5.00 8.88 -11.08
CA ASN A 61 3.88 9.78 -11.32
C ASN A 61 2.62 8.93 -11.56
N ASN A 62 1.84 8.70 -10.51
CA ASN A 62 0.64 7.87 -10.57
C ASN A 62 -0.46 8.49 -11.44
N THR A 63 -0.49 9.82 -11.55
CA THR A 63 -1.43 10.55 -12.40
C THR A 63 -1.16 10.29 -13.88
N LYS A 64 0.11 10.25 -14.27
CA LYS A 64 0.54 10.06 -15.68
C LYS A 64 0.85 8.59 -16.00
N GLY A 65 0.96 7.74 -15.01
CA GLY A 65 1.37 6.35 -15.20
C GLY A 65 2.81 6.24 -15.70
N THR A 66 3.72 7.07 -15.18
CA THR A 66 5.14 7.05 -15.55
C THR A 66 6.04 6.85 -14.34
N ALA A 67 7.24 6.34 -14.58
CA ALA A 67 8.30 6.28 -13.59
C ALA A 67 9.58 6.85 -14.18
N THR A 68 10.23 7.74 -13.44
CA THR A 68 11.56 8.26 -13.74
C THR A 68 12.56 7.62 -12.77
N LEU A 69 13.60 7.01 -13.31
CA LEU A 69 14.65 6.35 -12.55
C LEU A 69 15.96 7.11 -12.69
N SER A 70 16.73 7.17 -11.61
CA SER A 70 18.13 7.64 -11.64
C SER A 70 19.04 6.50 -11.17
N LEU A 71 19.94 6.06 -12.03
CA LEU A 71 20.90 5.00 -11.77
C LEU A 71 22.27 5.39 -12.30
N ASN A 72 23.29 5.49 -11.45
CA ASN A 72 24.66 5.88 -11.82
C ASN A 72 24.73 7.23 -12.60
N GLY A 73 23.81 8.17 -12.34
CA GLY A 73 23.75 9.44 -13.05
C GLY A 73 22.99 9.40 -14.38
N GLU A 74 22.55 8.24 -14.84
CA GLU A 74 21.65 8.09 -15.99
C GLU A 74 20.20 8.27 -15.54
N THR A 75 19.43 9.08 -16.26
CA THR A 75 17.98 9.23 -16.05
C THR A 75 17.21 8.45 -17.11
N ILE A 76 16.30 7.60 -16.65
CA ILE A 76 15.54 6.68 -17.49
C ILE A 76 14.04 6.91 -17.24
N GLU A 77 13.27 7.13 -18.30
CA GLU A 77 11.82 7.27 -18.23
C GLU A 77 11.12 6.00 -18.71
N LEU A 78 10.17 5.51 -17.92
CA LEU A 78 9.39 4.31 -18.17
C LEU A 78 7.89 4.59 -18.09
N VAL A 79 7.10 3.77 -18.79
CA VAL A 79 5.63 3.84 -18.80
C VAL A 79 5.04 2.59 -18.14
N ALA A 80 4.01 2.81 -17.32
CA ALA A 80 3.30 1.77 -16.61
C ALA A 80 2.69 0.72 -17.57
N GLN A 81 2.79 -0.52 -17.17
CA GLN A 81 2.20 -1.67 -17.85
C GLN A 81 1.13 -2.30 -16.95
N LYS A 82 0.20 -3.07 -17.55
CA LYS A 82 -0.78 -3.84 -16.75
C LYS A 82 -0.07 -4.97 -16.03
N SER A 83 -0.13 -4.95 -14.70
CA SER A 83 0.38 -6.01 -13.82
C SER A 83 -0.76 -6.63 -13.02
N ALA A 84 -0.71 -7.94 -12.79
CA ALA A 84 -1.65 -8.62 -11.90
C ALA A 84 -1.38 -8.31 -10.42
N SER A 85 -0.12 -8.02 -10.08
CA SER A 85 0.31 -7.60 -8.73
C SER A 85 1.65 -6.87 -8.82
N GLY A 86 1.87 -5.93 -7.87
CA GLY A 86 3.09 -5.13 -7.84
C GLY A 86 3.14 -4.10 -8.97
N ILE A 87 4.33 -3.63 -9.27
CA ILE A 87 4.61 -2.63 -10.29
C ILE A 87 5.26 -3.26 -11.53
N TRP A 88 4.94 -2.69 -12.69
CA TRP A 88 5.58 -3.01 -13.96
C TRP A 88 5.62 -1.76 -14.83
N TYR A 89 6.83 -1.30 -15.12
CA TYR A 89 7.11 -0.15 -15.98
C TYR A 89 8.14 -0.54 -17.02
N LYS A 90 8.05 -0.03 -18.23
CA LYS A 90 9.04 -0.30 -19.27
C LYS A 90 9.13 0.78 -20.33
N ASN A 91 10.24 0.78 -21.06
CA ASN A 91 10.43 1.40 -22.37
C ASN A 91 11.04 0.36 -23.35
N GLU A 92 11.68 0.81 -24.41
CA GLU A 92 12.25 -0.10 -25.41
C GLU A 92 13.38 -0.99 -24.85
N ASN A 93 14.23 -0.43 -23.98
CA ASN A 93 15.44 -1.08 -23.50
C ASN A 93 15.38 -1.51 -22.04
N TYR A 94 14.54 -0.82 -21.23
CA TYR A 94 14.50 -1.01 -19.78
C TYR A 94 13.15 -1.55 -19.31
N GLU A 95 13.22 -2.44 -18.32
CA GLU A 95 12.03 -2.96 -17.64
C GLU A 95 12.26 -2.94 -16.13
N LEU A 96 11.35 -2.26 -15.40
CA LEU A 96 11.28 -2.23 -13.94
C LEU A 96 10.12 -3.09 -13.47
N ARG A 97 10.40 -4.05 -12.61
CA ARG A 97 9.41 -4.87 -11.91
C ARG A 97 9.63 -4.79 -10.41
N GLY A 98 8.53 -4.88 -9.65
CA GLY A 98 8.65 -4.91 -8.20
C GLY A 98 7.35 -5.29 -7.50
N LYS A 99 7.50 -5.69 -6.23
CA LYS A 99 6.39 -5.97 -5.34
C LYS A 99 6.81 -5.66 -3.89
N GLY A 100 6.12 -4.71 -3.28
CA GLY A 100 6.59 -4.15 -2.00
C GLY A 100 7.95 -3.48 -2.22
N ASN A 101 8.95 -3.85 -1.43
CA ASN A 101 10.31 -3.33 -1.56
C ASN A 101 11.22 -4.15 -2.47
N ASP A 102 10.76 -5.31 -2.93
CA ASP A 102 11.55 -6.10 -3.89
C ASP A 102 11.45 -5.45 -5.26
N ILE A 103 12.60 -5.03 -5.82
CA ILE A 103 12.71 -4.28 -7.07
C ILE A 103 13.79 -4.90 -7.95
N GLN A 104 13.47 -5.06 -9.23
CA GLN A 104 14.42 -5.51 -10.25
C GLN A 104 14.33 -4.59 -11.47
N LEU A 105 15.48 -4.09 -11.93
CA LEU A 105 15.61 -3.35 -13.17
C LEU A 105 16.47 -4.14 -14.14
N THR A 106 15.93 -4.37 -15.35
CA THR A 106 16.67 -4.99 -16.44
C THR A 106 16.92 -3.98 -17.56
N LYS A 107 18.01 -4.17 -18.29
CA LYS A 107 18.34 -3.50 -19.55
C LYS A 107 18.58 -4.56 -20.61
N ASP A 108 17.85 -4.49 -21.71
CA ASP A 108 17.95 -5.47 -22.81
C ASP A 108 17.85 -6.94 -22.31
N GLY A 109 16.97 -7.17 -21.31
CA GLY A 109 16.74 -8.47 -20.67
C GLY A 109 17.77 -8.87 -19.60
N ASN A 110 18.84 -8.11 -19.40
CA ASN A 110 19.86 -8.39 -18.38
C ASN A 110 19.57 -7.59 -17.10
N VAL A 111 19.64 -8.25 -15.94
CA VAL A 111 19.48 -7.59 -14.63
C VAL A 111 20.68 -6.66 -14.40
N ILE A 112 20.39 -5.36 -14.20
CA ILE A 112 21.37 -4.32 -13.94
C ILE A 112 21.28 -3.72 -12.55
N PHE A 113 20.16 -3.96 -11.86
CA PHE A 113 19.91 -3.60 -10.46
C PHE A 113 18.89 -4.55 -9.87
N GLU A 114 19.13 -5.00 -8.63
CA GLU A 114 18.17 -5.83 -7.88
C GLU A 114 18.27 -5.49 -6.40
N HIS A 115 17.12 -5.21 -5.79
CA HIS A 115 16.97 -5.06 -4.36
C HIS A 115 15.92 -6.06 -3.87
N GLN A 116 16.29 -6.85 -2.87
CA GLN A 116 15.40 -7.77 -2.18
C GLN A 116 15.52 -7.56 -0.68
N ASP A 117 14.40 -7.53 -0.01
CA ASP A 117 14.38 -7.49 1.44
C ASP A 117 14.87 -8.83 2.03
N ASP A 118 15.79 -8.75 2.99
CA ASP A 118 16.16 -9.90 3.81
C ASP A 118 15.05 -10.20 4.82
N LYS A 119 14.19 -11.15 4.48
CA LYS A 119 13.03 -11.54 5.30
C LYS A 119 13.21 -12.92 5.90
N VAL A 120 13.01 -12.99 7.22
CA VAL A 120 13.05 -14.24 8.00
C VAL A 120 11.69 -14.47 8.67
N ASN A 121 11.08 -15.64 8.42
CA ASN A 121 9.85 -16.05 9.06
C ASN A 121 10.14 -16.96 10.25
N VAL A 122 9.53 -16.67 11.39
CA VAL A 122 9.66 -17.42 12.64
C VAL A 122 8.28 -17.71 13.20
N GLU A 123 8.05 -18.96 13.59
CA GLU A 123 6.90 -19.38 14.40
C GLU A 123 7.39 -19.79 15.78
N ALA A 124 6.89 -19.14 16.83
CA ALA A 124 7.14 -19.51 18.22
C ALA A 124 5.85 -20.01 18.87
N LYS A 125 5.97 -21.08 19.67
CA LYS A 125 4.84 -21.65 20.43
C LYS A 125 5.18 -21.69 21.92
N ASN A 126 4.22 -21.33 22.76
CA ASN A 126 4.37 -21.46 24.20
C ASN A 126 3.68 -22.74 24.74
N ASN A 127 3.87 -23.01 26.02
CA ASN A 127 3.30 -24.19 26.67
C ASN A 127 1.76 -24.13 26.79
N ASN A 128 1.14 -22.97 26.62
CA ASN A 128 -0.30 -22.80 26.66
C ASN A 128 -0.95 -23.06 25.29
N GLY A 129 -0.15 -23.31 24.25
CA GLY A 129 -0.61 -23.50 22.88
C GLY A 129 -0.76 -22.21 22.09
N ASP A 130 -0.40 -21.04 22.64
CA ASP A 130 -0.39 -19.81 21.87
C ASP A 130 0.71 -19.83 20.84
N VAL A 131 0.44 -19.26 19.67
CA VAL A 131 1.34 -19.20 18.53
C VAL A 131 1.64 -17.74 18.20
N LEU A 132 2.92 -17.39 18.14
CA LEU A 132 3.39 -16.10 17.67
C LEU A 132 4.10 -16.29 16.34
N ASN A 133 3.48 -15.83 15.25
CA ASN A 133 4.07 -15.80 13.91
C ASN A 133 4.71 -14.45 13.67
N MET A 134 5.97 -14.44 13.23
CA MET A 134 6.76 -13.24 13.02
C MET A 134 7.43 -13.28 11.66
N THR A 135 7.41 -12.16 10.95
CA THR A 135 8.20 -11.93 9.74
C THR A 135 9.12 -10.76 10.00
N PHE A 136 10.38 -11.05 10.22
CA PHE A 136 11.44 -10.05 10.36
C PHE A 136 11.86 -9.57 8.97
N ASN A 137 12.00 -8.27 8.79
CA ASN A 137 12.64 -7.65 7.65
C ASN A 137 13.94 -7.00 8.14
N ASN A 138 15.05 -7.71 7.96
CA ASN A 138 16.36 -7.27 8.44
C ASN A 138 16.90 -6.08 7.64
N THR A 139 16.45 -5.91 6.40
CA THR A 139 16.81 -4.76 5.57
C THR A 139 16.24 -3.46 6.13
N GLU A 140 14.99 -3.49 6.60
CA GLU A 140 14.29 -2.32 7.12
C GLU A 140 14.34 -2.20 8.65
N GLY A 141 14.82 -3.21 9.36
CA GLY A 141 14.76 -3.26 10.81
C GLY A 141 13.31 -3.27 11.33
N THR A 142 12.44 -4.04 10.69
CA THR A 142 11.02 -4.14 11.08
C THR A 142 10.62 -5.59 11.32
N VAL A 143 9.53 -5.78 12.07
CA VAL A 143 8.88 -7.09 12.21
C VAL A 143 7.37 -6.94 12.14
N LYS A 144 6.73 -7.84 11.40
CA LYS A 144 5.29 -8.08 11.43
C LYS A 144 5.00 -9.29 12.27
N ALA A 145 4.21 -9.13 13.32
CA ALA A 145 3.87 -10.22 14.23
C ALA A 145 2.37 -10.46 14.28
N TYR A 146 1.97 -11.71 14.50
CA TYR A 146 0.58 -12.14 14.64
C TYR A 146 0.50 -13.11 15.83
N LEU A 147 -0.22 -12.73 16.88
CA LEU A 147 -0.51 -13.60 18.00
C LEU A 147 -1.80 -14.37 17.73
N ASN A 148 -1.72 -15.71 17.71
CA ASN A 148 -2.86 -16.60 17.47
C ASN A 148 -3.65 -16.27 16.18
N GLY A 149 -2.98 -15.80 15.13
CA GLY A 149 -3.61 -15.39 13.88
C GLY A 149 -4.48 -14.13 13.98
N GLY A 150 -4.32 -13.33 15.04
CA GLY A 150 -5.03 -12.07 15.25
C GLY A 150 -4.56 -10.93 14.35
N GLU A 151 -4.79 -9.70 14.77
CA GLU A 151 -4.41 -8.49 14.02
C GLU A 151 -2.88 -8.39 13.82
N GLN A 152 -2.48 -7.77 12.71
CA GLN A 152 -1.09 -7.49 12.42
C GLN A 152 -0.52 -6.47 13.40
N ILE A 153 0.63 -6.81 13.98
CA ILE A 153 1.40 -5.97 14.88
C ILE A 153 2.69 -5.58 14.15
N ASP A 154 2.81 -4.31 13.76
CA ASP A 154 4.00 -3.77 13.12
C ASP A 154 4.91 -3.15 14.17
N LEU A 155 6.17 -3.60 14.23
CA LEU A 155 7.16 -3.12 15.20
C LEU A 155 8.46 -2.71 14.48
N VAL A 156 9.17 -1.75 15.07
CA VAL A 156 10.44 -1.22 14.56
C VAL A 156 11.56 -1.57 15.54
N GLU A 157 12.70 -1.94 14.98
CA GLU A 157 13.89 -2.29 15.72
C GLU A 157 14.35 -1.18 16.66
N LYS A 158 14.83 -1.58 17.83
CA LYS A 158 15.47 -0.75 18.84
C LYS A 158 16.85 -1.31 19.17
N LYS A 159 17.76 -0.43 19.55
CA LYS A 159 19.11 -0.85 19.94
C LYS A 159 19.06 -1.68 21.21
N ALA A 160 19.41 -2.97 21.11
CA ALA A 160 19.53 -3.89 22.21
C ALA A 160 21.00 -4.15 22.57
N ALA A 161 21.29 -4.41 23.84
CA ALA A 161 22.63 -4.86 24.26
C ALA A 161 22.90 -6.31 23.86
N SER A 162 21.85 -7.15 23.77
CA SER A 162 21.92 -8.52 23.25
C SER A 162 20.54 -8.98 22.79
N GLY A 163 20.49 -9.92 21.83
CA GLY A 163 19.24 -10.41 21.25
C GLY A 163 18.54 -9.35 20.42
N ILE A 164 17.24 -9.50 20.25
CA ILE A 164 16.39 -8.59 19.47
C ILE A 164 15.52 -7.73 20.38
N TRP A 165 15.21 -6.52 19.91
CA TRP A 165 14.26 -5.62 20.53
C TRP A 165 13.53 -4.82 19.44
N TYR A 166 12.21 -5.05 19.36
CA TYR A 166 11.32 -4.33 18.46
C TYR A 166 10.16 -3.72 19.25
N LYS A 167 9.69 -2.55 18.84
CA LYS A 167 8.68 -1.83 19.63
C LYS A 167 7.85 -0.90 18.73
N ASN A 168 6.56 -0.71 19.12
CA ASN A 168 5.71 0.43 18.76
C ASN A 168 5.13 1.06 20.05
N ASP A 169 4.10 1.89 19.93
CA ASP A 169 3.51 2.59 21.07
C ASP A 169 2.86 1.64 22.09
N HIS A 170 2.31 0.51 21.62
CA HIS A 170 1.56 -0.44 22.43
C HIS A 170 2.27 -1.76 22.67
N TYR A 171 3.13 -2.20 21.74
CA TYR A 171 3.75 -3.51 21.81
C TYR A 171 5.26 -3.45 21.90
N GLU A 172 5.82 -4.40 22.63
CA GLU A 172 7.25 -4.63 22.76
C GLU A 172 7.56 -6.12 22.58
N LEU A 173 8.39 -6.43 21.56
CA LEU A 173 8.92 -7.76 21.30
C LEU A 173 10.39 -7.81 21.70
N ARG A 174 10.74 -8.76 22.52
CA ARG A 174 12.12 -9.10 22.86
C ARG A 174 12.38 -10.57 22.57
N GLY A 175 13.62 -10.89 22.20
CA GLY A 175 14.02 -12.26 21.96
C GLY A 175 15.52 -12.48 22.09
N LYS A 176 15.89 -13.73 22.41
CA LYS A 176 17.27 -14.20 22.40
C LYS A 176 17.29 -15.69 22.09
N GLY A 177 17.97 -16.06 20.98
CA GLY A 177 17.84 -17.41 20.42
C GLY A 177 16.38 -17.68 20.05
N ASP A 178 15.85 -18.82 20.47
CA ASP A 178 14.48 -19.22 20.16
C ASP A 178 13.44 -18.75 21.20
N ASN A 179 13.84 -17.95 22.19
CA ASN A 179 12.94 -17.44 23.23
C ASN A 179 12.47 -16.05 22.89
N TYR A 180 11.16 -15.86 22.87
CA TYR A 180 10.49 -14.60 22.53
C TYR A 180 9.52 -14.19 23.63
N THR A 181 9.46 -12.89 23.92
CA THR A 181 8.49 -12.29 24.82
C THR A 181 7.81 -11.13 24.10
N LEU A 182 6.49 -11.20 23.93
CA LEU A 182 5.67 -10.10 23.46
C LEU A 182 4.89 -9.50 24.63
N LYS A 183 4.98 -8.17 24.77
CA LYS A 183 4.19 -7.40 25.74
C LYS A 183 3.25 -6.47 25.00
N LYS A 184 2.05 -6.26 25.56
CA LYS A 184 1.10 -5.22 25.17
C LYS A 184 0.88 -4.29 26.35
N ASP A 185 1.11 -2.98 26.20
CA ASP A 185 0.98 -1.96 27.26
C ASP A 185 1.68 -2.39 28.57
N GLY A 186 2.90 -2.93 28.43
CA GLY A 186 3.74 -3.39 29.52
C GLY A 186 3.38 -4.78 30.10
N LYS A 187 2.24 -5.37 29.74
CA LYS A 187 1.82 -6.71 30.20
C LYS A 187 2.26 -7.77 29.21
N THR A 188 2.84 -8.87 29.69
CA THR A 188 3.21 -10.02 28.85
C THR A 188 1.95 -10.68 28.29
N VAL A 189 1.86 -10.78 26.95
CA VAL A 189 0.78 -11.46 26.24
C VAL A 189 1.24 -12.74 25.55
N PHE A 190 2.57 -12.90 25.37
CA PHE A 190 3.19 -14.14 24.90
C PHE A 190 4.59 -14.27 25.50
N ASN A 191 4.95 -15.50 25.87
CA ASN A 191 6.31 -15.89 26.27
C ASN A 191 6.48 -17.38 26.03
N ASN A 192 7.56 -17.80 25.39
CA ASN A 192 7.93 -19.21 25.21
C ASN A 192 9.29 -19.52 25.81
#